data_43948e835308dbf95c3d5dc324835e5c
#
_entry.id   43948e835308dbf95c3d5dc324835e5c
#
_cell.length_a   1.000
_cell.length_b   1.000
_cell.length_c   1.000
_cell.angle_alpha   90.00
_cell.angle_beta   90.00
_cell.angle_gamma   90.00
#
_symmetry.space_group_name_H-M   'P 1'
#
loop_
_entity.id
_entity.type
_entity.pdbx_description
1 polymer ?
#
loop_
_entity_poly.entity_id
_entity_poly.type
_entity_poly.pdbx_seq_one_letter_code
_entity_poly.pdbx_strand_id
1 'polypeptide(L)'
;MASFDKKSLLKRFRAMVKAGEPIVGGGAGTGLSAKCEEAGGIDLIVIYNSGRYRMAGRGSASGLLAYGNANQIVKEMGYEVLTAVEHTPVLAVLRCYLL
;
A
#
# COMPACT_ATOMS: atom_id res chain seq x y z
N MET A 1 9.63 -5.72 10.59
CA MET A 1 8.29 -5.20 10.23
C MET A 1 7.95 -4.05 11.15
N ALA A 2 7.60 -2.91 10.60
CA ALA A 2 7.21 -1.74 11.39
C ALA A 2 5.77 -1.87 11.89
N SER A 3 5.55 -1.45 13.12
CA SER A 3 4.20 -1.36 13.70
C SER A 3 3.90 0.11 13.97
N PHE A 4 2.75 0.59 13.52
CA PHE A 4 2.36 1.98 13.66
C PHE A 4 1.05 2.12 14.43
N ASP A 5 1.04 3.08 15.36
CA ASP A 5 -0.18 3.53 15.99
C ASP A 5 -0.84 4.59 15.11
N LYS A 6 -2.15 4.49 14.94
CA LYS A 6 -2.94 5.44 14.16
C LYS A 6 -2.71 6.90 14.59
N LYS A 7 -2.69 7.12 15.91
CA LYS A 7 -2.50 8.48 16.45
C LYS A 7 -1.14 9.06 16.08
N SER A 8 -0.09 8.26 16.17
CA SER A 8 1.27 8.66 15.82
C SER A 8 1.40 9.00 14.36
N LEU A 9 0.80 8.18 13.48
CA LEU A 9 0.80 8.43 12.03
C LEU A 9 0.06 9.71 11.69
N LEU A 10 -1.13 9.91 12.24
CA LEU A 10 -1.92 11.11 12.01
C LEU A 10 -1.19 12.36 12.50
N LYS A 11 -0.56 12.29 13.65
CA LYS A 11 0.24 13.39 14.20
C LYS A 11 1.38 13.76 13.24
N ARG A 12 2.11 12.74 12.74
CA ARG A 12 3.22 12.94 11.79
C ARG A 12 2.74 13.59 10.49
N PHE A 13 1.68 13.07 9.90
CA PHE A 13 1.16 13.59 8.63
C PHE A 13 0.56 14.99 8.79
N ARG A 14 -0.12 15.27 9.88
CA ARG A 14 -0.63 16.63 10.16
C ARG A 14 0.51 17.64 10.34
N ALA A 15 1.60 17.23 10.98
CA ALA A 15 2.79 18.07 11.11
C ALA A 15 3.42 18.39 9.76
N MET A 16 3.49 17.40 8.86
CA MET A 16 3.97 17.60 7.48
C MET A 16 3.10 18.60 6.72
N VAL A 17 1.77 18.45 6.79
CA VAL A 17 0.83 19.39 6.16
C VAL A 17 1.01 20.80 6.71
N LYS A 18 1.12 20.94 8.02
CA LYS A 18 1.31 22.23 8.67
C LYS A 18 2.63 22.89 8.27
N ALA A 19 3.67 22.10 8.06
CA ALA A 19 4.98 22.59 7.61
C ALA A 19 5.03 22.87 6.10
N GLY A 20 3.97 22.57 5.36
CA GLY A 20 3.93 22.72 3.90
C GLY A 20 4.69 21.64 3.15
N GLU A 21 5.01 20.53 3.80
CA GLU A 21 5.69 19.40 3.18
C GLU A 21 4.68 18.48 2.47
N PRO A 22 4.98 18.02 1.24
CA PRO A 22 4.11 17.06 0.56
C PRO A 22 4.21 15.69 1.22
N ILE A 23 3.08 14.99 1.30
CA ILE A 23 3.03 13.58 1.67
C ILE A 23 3.05 12.77 0.38
N VAL A 24 4.12 12.00 0.16
CA VAL A 24 4.26 11.20 -1.05
C VAL A 24 3.81 9.78 -0.76
N GLY A 25 2.74 9.36 -1.42
CA GLY A 25 2.23 7.99 -1.37
C GLY A 25 2.45 7.30 -2.69
N GLY A 26 2.77 6.02 -2.65
CA GLY A 26 2.98 5.22 -3.85
C GLY A 26 2.36 3.84 -3.74
N GLY A 27 1.89 3.30 -4.87
CA GLY A 27 1.39 1.95 -4.94
C GLY A 27 2.53 0.95 -5.08
N ALA A 28 2.41 -0.19 -4.41
CA ALA A 28 3.34 -1.30 -4.57
C ALA A 28 2.58 -2.58 -4.89
N GLY A 29 2.97 -3.24 -5.98
CA GLY A 29 2.39 -4.51 -6.38
C GLY A 29 3.15 -5.72 -5.88
N THR A 30 4.40 -5.52 -5.46
CA THR A 30 5.29 -6.59 -4.97
C THR A 30 6.14 -6.07 -3.81
N GLY A 31 6.73 -6.98 -3.07
CA GLY A 31 7.67 -6.64 -2.01
C GLY A 31 8.90 -5.88 -2.54
N LEU A 32 9.38 -6.24 -3.73
CA LEU A 32 10.50 -5.55 -4.34
C LEU A 32 10.18 -4.08 -4.64
N SER A 33 9.01 -3.80 -5.20
CA SER A 33 8.56 -2.43 -5.46
C SER A 33 8.50 -1.62 -4.16
N ALA A 34 7.90 -2.19 -3.13
CA ALA A 34 7.78 -1.55 -1.81
C ALA A 34 9.16 -1.23 -1.21
N LYS A 35 10.08 -2.18 -1.31
CA LYS A 35 11.45 -2.01 -0.79
C LYS A 35 12.17 -0.87 -1.51
N CYS A 36 12.02 -0.78 -2.82
CA CYS A 36 12.61 0.32 -3.61
C CYS A 36 11.99 1.67 -3.27
N GLU A 37 10.66 1.72 -3.09
CA GLU A 37 9.97 2.94 -2.69
C GLU A 37 10.42 3.42 -1.31
N GLU A 38 10.56 2.50 -0.36
CA GLU A 38 11.07 2.83 0.97
C GLU A 38 12.49 3.37 0.91
N ALA A 39 13.36 2.74 0.14
CA ALA A 39 14.73 3.21 -0.05
C ALA A 39 14.79 4.61 -0.68
N GLY A 40 13.79 4.96 -1.50
CA GLY A 40 13.66 6.28 -2.09
C GLY A 40 13.09 7.35 -1.15
N GLY A 41 12.67 6.98 0.05
CA GLY A 41 12.17 7.92 1.05
C GLY A 41 10.68 8.20 0.98
N ILE A 42 9.88 7.29 0.47
CA ILE A 42 8.42 7.46 0.38
C ILE A 42 7.78 7.56 1.78
N ASP A 43 6.70 8.32 1.89
CA ASP A 43 6.01 8.52 3.17
C ASP A 43 4.95 7.47 3.47
N LEU A 44 4.34 6.90 2.44
CA LEU A 44 3.23 5.98 2.56
C LEU A 44 3.21 5.03 1.37
N ILE A 45 3.02 3.75 1.63
CA ILE A 45 2.81 2.74 0.58
C ILE A 45 1.35 2.30 0.61
N VAL A 46 0.74 2.19 -0.57
CA VAL A 46 -0.64 1.74 -0.73
C VAL A 46 -0.66 0.42 -1.48
N ILE A 47 -1.36 -0.57 -0.94
CA ILE A 47 -1.55 -1.85 -1.61
C ILE A 47 -3.03 -2.08 -1.90
N TYR A 48 -3.31 -2.63 -3.09
CA TYR A 48 -4.64 -3.00 -3.54
C TYR A 48 -4.53 -4.07 -4.64
N ASN A 49 -5.60 -4.80 -4.91
CA ASN A 49 -5.56 -5.98 -5.78
C ASN A 49 -5.03 -5.70 -7.19
N SER A 50 -5.37 -4.56 -7.80
CA SER A 50 -4.91 -4.25 -9.15
C SER A 50 -3.39 -4.10 -9.24
N GLY A 51 -2.72 -3.79 -8.16
CA GLY A 51 -1.26 -3.75 -8.11
C GLY A 51 -0.64 -5.12 -8.41
N ARG A 52 -1.20 -6.18 -7.84
CA ARG A 52 -0.80 -7.57 -8.14
C ARG A 52 -1.00 -7.89 -9.61
N TYR A 53 -2.16 -7.53 -10.16
CA TYR A 53 -2.49 -7.83 -11.55
C TYR A 53 -1.58 -7.08 -12.53
N ARG A 54 -1.27 -5.82 -12.26
CA ARG A 54 -0.34 -5.04 -13.10
C ARG A 54 1.05 -5.65 -13.12
N MET A 55 1.53 -6.13 -11.98
CA MET A 55 2.83 -6.80 -11.91
C MET A 55 2.82 -8.15 -12.63
N ALA A 56 1.65 -8.75 -12.82
CA ALA A 56 1.47 -9.94 -13.64
C ALA A 56 1.24 -9.63 -15.13
N GLY A 57 1.42 -8.37 -15.52
CA GLY A 57 1.28 -7.95 -16.94
C GLY A 57 -0.13 -7.62 -17.37
N ARG A 58 -1.08 -7.45 -16.44
CA ARG A 58 -2.47 -7.15 -16.76
C ARG A 58 -2.76 -5.65 -16.58
N GLY A 59 -3.81 -5.16 -17.23
CA GLY A 59 -4.22 -3.77 -17.08
C GLY A 59 -4.86 -3.48 -15.73
N SER A 60 -4.88 -2.20 -15.34
CA SER A 60 -5.47 -1.75 -14.06
C SER A 60 -6.95 -2.10 -13.91
N ALA A 61 -7.69 -2.16 -15.01
CA ALA A 61 -9.12 -2.54 -15.00
C ALA A 61 -9.35 -3.96 -14.47
N SER A 62 -8.33 -4.83 -14.50
CA SER A 62 -8.43 -6.18 -13.95
C SER A 62 -8.84 -6.18 -12.48
N GLY A 63 -8.50 -5.13 -11.73
CA GLY A 63 -8.91 -4.98 -10.34
C GLY A 63 -10.41 -4.84 -10.14
N LEU A 64 -11.15 -4.49 -11.19
CA LEU A 64 -12.61 -4.34 -11.17
C LEU A 64 -13.34 -5.57 -11.70
N LEU A 65 -12.59 -6.52 -12.23
CA LEU A 65 -13.13 -7.74 -12.84
C LEU A 65 -13.08 -8.92 -11.87
N ALA A 66 -13.79 -10.00 -12.22
CA ALA A 66 -13.89 -11.19 -11.38
C ALA A 66 -12.69 -12.14 -11.58
N TYR A 67 -11.48 -11.64 -11.38
CA TYR A 67 -10.26 -12.45 -11.44
C TYR A 67 -10.00 -13.27 -10.17
N GLY A 68 -10.63 -12.90 -9.06
CA GLY A 68 -10.46 -13.57 -7.80
C GLY A 68 -11.04 -12.75 -6.65
N ASN A 69 -10.82 -13.21 -5.44
CA ASN A 69 -11.24 -12.48 -4.24
C ASN A 69 -10.28 -11.32 -3.97
N ALA A 70 -10.72 -10.09 -4.23
CA ALA A 70 -9.90 -8.89 -4.10
C ALA A 70 -9.30 -8.73 -2.70
N ASN A 71 -10.09 -8.97 -1.65
CA ASN A 71 -9.64 -8.82 -0.27
C ASN A 71 -8.61 -9.87 0.12
N GLN A 72 -8.78 -11.10 -0.36
CA GLN A 72 -7.82 -12.16 -0.13
C GLN A 72 -6.47 -11.85 -0.80
N ILE A 73 -6.51 -11.32 -2.01
CA ILE A 73 -5.31 -10.90 -2.74
C ILE A 73 -4.59 -9.78 -1.99
N VAL A 74 -5.30 -8.77 -1.49
CA VAL A 74 -4.70 -7.69 -0.71
C VAL A 74 -4.08 -8.23 0.59
N LYS A 75 -4.73 -9.19 1.23
CA LYS A 75 -4.19 -9.83 2.44
C LYS A 75 -2.86 -10.54 2.14
N GLU A 76 -2.78 -11.28 1.05
CA GLU A 76 -1.55 -11.94 0.61
C GLU A 76 -0.45 -10.93 0.27
N MET A 77 -0.80 -9.86 -0.45
CA MET A 77 0.11 -8.76 -0.73
C MET A 77 0.62 -8.11 0.56
N GLY A 78 -0.23 -7.99 1.56
CA GLY A 78 0.13 -7.46 2.87
C GLY A 78 1.26 -8.23 3.51
N TYR A 79 1.19 -9.54 3.52
CA TYR A 79 2.28 -10.39 4.04
C TYR A 79 3.58 -10.17 3.27
N GLU A 80 3.51 -10.07 1.95
CA GLU A 80 4.69 -9.86 1.12
C GLU A 80 5.29 -8.47 1.34
N VAL A 81 4.47 -7.43 1.32
CA VAL A 81 4.94 -6.04 1.42
C VAL A 81 5.40 -5.68 2.82
N LEU A 82 4.63 -6.06 3.85
CA LEU A 82 4.97 -5.73 5.24
C LEU A 82 6.28 -6.37 5.70
N THR A 83 6.63 -7.52 5.14
CA THR A 83 7.90 -8.20 5.46
C THR A 83 9.08 -7.64 4.66
N ALA A 84 8.81 -6.87 3.61
CA ALA A 84 9.85 -6.28 2.76
C ALA A 84 10.25 -4.86 3.20
N VAL A 85 9.39 -4.16 3.94
CA VAL A 85 9.65 -2.80 4.42
C VAL A 85 9.92 -2.81 5.92
N GLU A 86 10.72 -1.85 6.39
CA GLU A 86 11.14 -1.77 7.79
C GLU A 86 10.46 -0.64 8.56
N HIS A 87 10.26 0.52 7.93
CA HIS A 87 9.80 1.72 8.63
C HIS A 87 8.70 2.51 7.91
N THR A 88 8.26 2.08 6.74
CA THR A 88 7.22 2.79 5.97
C THR A 88 5.83 2.26 6.31
N PRO A 89 4.85 3.13 6.62
CA PRO A 89 3.47 2.68 6.83
C PRO A 89 2.85 2.20 5.52
N VAL A 90 2.04 1.15 5.62
CA VAL A 90 1.35 0.52 4.48
C VAL A 90 -0.15 0.62 4.70
N LEU A 91 -0.83 1.21 3.73
CA LEU A 91 -2.29 1.32 3.69
C LEU A 91 -2.86 0.25 2.77
N ALA A 92 -3.69 -0.63 3.31
CA ALA A 92 -4.37 -1.67 2.54
C ALA A 92 -5.76 -1.21 2.12
N VAL A 93 -6.04 -1.23 0.82
CA VAL A 93 -7.34 -0.89 0.28
C VAL A 93 -8.15 -2.16 0.08
N LEU A 94 -9.21 -2.30 0.85
CA LEU A 94 -10.13 -3.42 0.79
C LEU A 94 -11.43 -3.01 0.12
N ARG A 95 -12.11 -3.98 -0.47
CA ARG A 95 -13.45 -3.77 -1.03
C ARG A 95 -14.50 -4.19 -0.03
N CYS A 96 -15.55 -3.37 0.04
CA CYS A 96 -16.75 -3.72 0.77
C CYS A 96 -17.74 -4.34 -0.23
N TYR A 97 -18.17 -5.57 0.04
CA TYR A 97 -19.19 -6.24 -0.75
C TYR A 97 -20.53 -6.07 -0.08
N LEU A 98 -21.47 -5.43 -0.77
CA LEU A 98 -22.86 -5.36 -0.36
C LEU A 98 -23.58 -6.60 -0.89
N LEU A 99 -24.11 -7.38 -0.01
CA LEU A 99 -24.94 -8.54 -0.35
C LEU A 99 -26.41 -8.15 -0.43
#